data_5ccf011e5cf92a6c38153916bec80859
#
_entry.id   5ccf011e5cf92a6c38153916bec80859
#
_cell.length_a   1.000
_cell.length_b   1.000
_cell.length_c   1.000
_cell.angle_alpha   90.00
_cell.angle_beta   90.00
_cell.angle_gamma   90.00
#
_symmetry.space_group_name_H-M   'P 1'
#
loop_
_entity.id
_entity.type
_entity.pdbx_description
1 polymer ?
#
loop_
_entity_poly.entity_id
_entity_poly.type
_entity_poly.pdbx_seq_one_letter_code
_entity_poly.pdbx_strand_id
1 'polypeptide(L)'
;TFDETTRTLVTGKYGFGGWKYPGGLDLSGYRRLTVELGNDNECGVSFRLFDKNDYWTKPATYDFGQTRRVVVDLQQMKDTDGNRVDPSHLYIVGFWSTGGKPIVISSMKLE
;
A
#
# COMPACT_ATOMS: atom_id res chain seq x y z
N THR A 1 -7.98 -11.32 -1.03
CA THR A 1 -7.30 -12.41 -0.30
C THR A 1 -5.82 -12.44 -0.63
N PHE A 2 -5.02 -12.87 0.32
CA PHE A 2 -3.57 -12.97 0.14
C PHE A 2 -3.12 -14.41 0.35
N ASP A 3 -2.43 -14.97 -0.65
CA ASP A 3 -1.83 -16.29 -0.56
C ASP A 3 -0.37 -16.15 -0.13
N GLU A 4 -0.05 -16.59 1.08
CA GLU A 4 1.28 -16.48 1.66
C GLU A 4 2.32 -17.34 0.94
N THR A 5 1.91 -18.47 0.37
CA THR A 5 2.82 -19.38 -0.34
C THR A 5 3.31 -18.77 -1.65
N THR A 6 2.41 -18.19 -2.43
CA THR A 6 2.74 -17.55 -3.71
C THR A 6 2.97 -16.06 -3.58
N ARG A 7 2.72 -15.49 -2.40
CA ARG A 7 2.76 -14.05 -2.12
C ARG A 7 1.88 -13.23 -3.07
N THR A 8 0.73 -13.80 -3.42
CA THR A 8 -0.19 -13.19 -4.38
C THR A 8 -1.37 -12.58 -3.66
N LEU A 9 -1.57 -11.29 -3.86
CA LEU A 9 -2.73 -10.54 -3.39
C LEU A 9 -3.76 -10.49 -4.51
N VAL A 10 -4.95 -11.00 -4.23
CA VAL A 10 -6.10 -10.88 -5.14
C VAL A 10 -6.93 -9.69 -4.66
N THR A 11 -7.01 -8.66 -5.50
CA THR A 11 -7.78 -7.45 -5.19
C THR A 11 -9.27 -7.70 -5.34
N GLY A 12 -10.09 -6.87 -4.67
CA GLY A 12 -11.53 -6.91 -4.82
C GLY A 12 -12.01 -6.39 -6.17
N LYS A 13 -13.33 -6.45 -6.41
CA LYS A 13 -13.91 -6.05 -7.69
C LYS A 13 -13.67 -4.58 -8.06
N TYR A 14 -13.35 -3.74 -7.08
CA TYR A 14 -13.01 -2.34 -7.31
C TYR A 14 -11.51 -2.10 -7.45
N GLY A 15 -10.72 -3.16 -7.47
CA GLY A 15 -9.29 -3.08 -7.69
C GLY A 15 -8.45 -2.92 -6.42
N PHE A 16 -9.05 -2.84 -5.24
CA PHE A 16 -8.32 -2.67 -3.98
C PHE A 16 -8.25 -3.97 -3.19
N GLY A 17 -7.09 -4.23 -2.60
CA GLY A 17 -6.88 -5.33 -1.66
C GLY A 17 -5.80 -4.97 -0.65
N GLY A 18 -5.90 -5.50 0.56
CA GLY A 18 -4.92 -5.20 1.59
C GLY A 18 -5.35 -5.65 2.97
N TRP A 19 -4.84 -4.95 3.97
CA TRP A 19 -5.00 -5.30 5.37
C TRP A 19 -5.61 -4.16 6.15
N LYS A 20 -6.50 -4.52 7.08
CA LYS A 20 -7.10 -3.58 8.04
C LYS A 20 -6.49 -3.78 9.41
N TYR A 21 -6.27 -2.68 10.10
CA TYR A 21 -5.76 -2.65 11.47
C TYR A 21 -6.72 -1.85 12.34
N PRO A 22 -7.77 -2.49 12.92
CA PRO A 22 -8.82 -1.75 13.65
C PRO A 22 -8.32 -0.94 14.84
N GLY A 23 -7.22 -1.38 15.46
CA GLY A 23 -6.59 -0.66 16.57
C GLY A 23 -5.53 0.35 16.13
N GLY A 24 -5.31 0.45 14.81
CA GLY A 24 -4.24 1.30 14.26
C GLY A 24 -2.89 0.59 14.26
N LEU A 25 -2.17 0.71 13.15
CA LEU A 25 -0.80 0.22 13.01
C LEU A 25 0.15 1.40 13.21
N ASP A 26 1.09 1.28 14.15
CA ASP A 26 2.06 2.32 14.43
C ASP A 26 3.39 2.00 13.74
N LEU A 27 3.72 2.77 12.71
CA LEU A 27 5.00 2.71 12.01
C LEU A 27 5.89 3.93 12.29
N SER A 28 5.56 4.73 13.32
CA SER A 28 6.30 5.96 13.63
C SER A 28 7.75 5.72 14.06
N GLY A 29 8.08 4.51 14.49
CA GLY A 29 9.46 4.13 14.85
C GLY A 29 10.35 3.80 13.66
N TYR A 30 9.81 3.84 12.43
CA TYR A 30 10.56 3.51 11.22
C TYR A 30 10.66 4.73 10.30
N ARG A 31 11.70 4.76 9.48
CA ARG A 31 11.94 5.85 8.54
C ARG A 31 11.38 5.54 7.16
N ARG A 32 11.52 4.30 6.71
CA ARG A 32 11.17 3.89 5.35
C ARG A 32 10.45 2.57 5.31
N LEU A 33 9.53 2.46 4.38
CA LEU A 33 8.93 1.20 3.97
C LEU A 33 9.24 1.00 2.49
N THR A 34 9.96 -0.05 2.17
CA THR A 34 10.28 -0.43 0.79
C THR A 34 9.38 -1.57 0.38
N VAL A 35 8.64 -1.40 -0.73
CA VAL A 35 7.75 -2.42 -1.27
C VAL A 35 8.25 -2.82 -2.64
N GLU A 36 8.47 -4.13 -2.84
CA GLU A 36 8.88 -4.68 -4.13
C GLU A 36 7.87 -5.69 -4.64
N LEU A 37 7.57 -5.59 -5.92
CA LEU A 37 6.67 -6.52 -6.60
C LEU A 37 7.48 -7.60 -7.32
N GLY A 38 6.96 -8.82 -7.33
CA GLY A 38 7.63 -9.97 -7.92
C GLY A 38 7.34 -10.21 -9.39
N ASN A 39 6.39 -9.48 -9.97
CA ASN A 39 6.00 -9.61 -11.37
C ASN A 39 5.89 -8.26 -12.04
N ASP A 40 5.98 -8.26 -13.36
CA ASP A 40 5.70 -7.06 -14.14
C ASP A 40 4.21 -6.78 -14.12
N ASN A 41 3.86 -5.51 -13.94
CA ASN A 41 2.46 -5.09 -13.91
C ASN A 41 2.11 -4.50 -15.27
N GLU A 42 1.23 -5.17 -15.99
CA GLU A 42 0.69 -4.69 -17.27
C GLU A 42 -0.29 -3.54 -17.08
N CYS A 43 -0.82 -3.39 -15.88
CA CYS A 43 -1.74 -2.33 -15.51
C CYS A 43 -1.21 -1.59 -14.27
N GLY A 44 -1.69 -0.37 -14.08
CA GLY A 44 -1.23 0.47 -12.98
C GLY A 44 -1.47 -0.16 -11.62
N VAL A 45 -0.44 -0.19 -10.81
CA VAL A 45 -0.52 -0.63 -9.42
C VAL A 45 -0.03 0.51 -8.55
N SER A 46 -0.77 0.78 -7.47
CA SER A 46 -0.35 1.74 -6.46
C SER A 46 -0.39 1.11 -5.07
N PHE A 47 0.53 1.55 -4.23
CA PHE A 47 0.55 1.21 -2.81
C PHE A 47 -0.08 2.35 -2.03
N ARG A 48 -0.99 2.04 -1.11
CA ARG A 48 -1.79 3.05 -0.41
C ARG A 48 -1.80 2.82 1.08
N LEU A 49 -1.65 3.92 1.84
CA LEU A 49 -1.68 3.92 3.30
C LEU A 49 -2.72 4.93 3.77
N PHE A 50 -3.64 4.47 4.61
CA PHE A 50 -4.74 5.29 5.13
C PHE A 50 -4.57 5.49 6.62
N ASP A 51 -4.60 6.73 7.07
CA ASP A 51 -4.63 7.07 8.50
C ASP A 51 -6.04 7.27 9.05
N LYS A 52 -7.05 6.91 8.27
CA LYS A 52 -8.45 6.84 8.66
C LYS A 52 -8.99 5.45 8.40
N ASN A 53 -9.89 4.99 9.24
CA ASN A 53 -10.54 3.68 9.08
C ASN A 53 -11.73 3.78 8.11
N ASP A 54 -11.49 4.36 6.94
CA ASP A 54 -12.50 4.61 5.94
C ASP A 54 -11.86 4.67 4.55
N TYR A 55 -12.32 3.81 3.65
CA TYR A 55 -11.84 3.74 2.26
C TYR A 55 -12.19 4.99 1.44
N TRP A 56 -13.12 5.80 1.90
CA TRP A 56 -13.54 7.00 1.18
C TRP A 56 -12.63 8.20 1.47
N THR A 57 -11.72 8.07 2.43
CA THR A 57 -10.72 9.10 2.70
C THR A 57 -9.56 8.98 1.72
N LYS A 58 -8.80 10.06 1.56
CA LYS A 58 -7.66 10.05 0.65
C LYS A 58 -6.43 9.47 1.33
N PRO A 59 -5.81 8.45 0.72
CA PRO A 59 -4.59 7.86 1.28
C PRO A 59 -3.34 8.55 0.77
N ALA A 60 -2.22 8.26 1.43
CA ALA A 60 -0.93 8.41 0.78
C ALA A 60 -0.82 7.36 -0.32
N THR A 61 -0.55 7.77 -1.55
CA THR A 61 -0.58 6.93 -2.74
C THR A 61 0.78 6.96 -3.43
N TYR A 62 1.31 5.77 -3.69
CA TYR A 62 2.60 5.59 -4.36
C TYR A 62 2.43 4.70 -5.57
N ASP A 63 2.55 5.28 -6.76
CA ASP A 63 2.42 4.55 -8.01
C ASP A 63 3.72 3.85 -8.35
N PHE A 64 3.63 2.56 -8.70
CA PHE A 64 4.80 1.82 -9.18
C PHE A 64 5.20 2.25 -10.59
N GLY A 65 4.24 2.70 -11.39
CA GLY A 65 4.49 3.03 -12.79
C GLY A 65 4.97 1.78 -13.52
N GLN A 66 6.14 1.88 -14.15
CA GLN A 66 6.79 0.76 -14.82
C GLN A 66 7.88 0.12 -13.97
N THR A 67 8.00 0.50 -12.71
CA THR A 67 8.97 -0.09 -11.78
C THR A 67 8.30 -1.15 -10.93
N ARG A 68 9.10 -1.95 -10.22
CA ARG A 68 8.60 -2.93 -9.27
C ARG A 68 8.88 -2.53 -7.83
N ARG A 69 9.35 -1.31 -7.60
CA ARG A 69 9.79 -0.88 -6.28
C ARG A 69 9.30 0.52 -6.00
N VAL A 70 8.73 0.71 -4.81
CA VAL A 70 8.49 2.04 -4.24
C VAL A 70 9.13 2.12 -2.87
N VAL A 71 9.64 3.31 -2.53
CA VAL A 71 10.19 3.61 -1.21
C VAL A 71 9.31 4.68 -0.60
N VAL A 72 8.68 4.35 0.52
CA VAL A 72 7.83 5.28 1.25
C VAL A 72 8.64 5.92 2.37
N ASP A 73 8.79 7.24 2.34
CA ASP A 73 9.31 7.99 3.47
C ASP A 73 8.16 8.17 4.48
N LEU A 74 8.18 7.35 5.54
CA LEU A 74 7.10 7.31 6.52
C LEU A 74 6.94 8.61 7.30
N GLN A 75 7.99 9.44 7.35
CA GLN A 75 7.95 10.71 8.06
C GLN A 75 7.42 11.86 7.18
N GLN A 76 7.28 11.62 5.88
CA GLN A 76 6.89 12.64 4.90
C GLN A 76 5.71 12.21 4.04
N MET A 77 4.86 11.30 4.54
CA MET A 77 3.69 10.86 3.78
C MET A 77 2.65 11.97 3.68
N LYS A 78 2.12 12.15 2.47
CA LYS A 78 1.03 13.09 2.20
C LYS A 78 -0.03 12.43 1.34
N ASP A 79 -1.28 12.81 1.57
CA ASP A 79 -2.37 12.41 0.70
C ASP A 79 -2.38 13.23 -0.60
N THR A 80 -3.37 12.98 -1.46
CA THR A 80 -3.48 13.65 -2.76
C THR A 80 -3.83 15.13 -2.65
N ASP A 81 -4.29 15.60 -1.48
CA ASP A 81 -4.55 17.01 -1.20
C ASP A 81 -3.35 17.71 -0.54
N GLY A 82 -2.26 17.00 -0.29
CA GLY A 82 -1.08 17.53 0.37
C GLY A 82 -1.16 17.53 1.89
N ASN A 83 -2.18 16.91 2.48
CA ASN A 83 -2.29 16.77 3.93
C ASN A 83 -1.42 15.61 4.40
N ARG A 84 -0.79 15.78 5.55
CA ARG A 84 0.06 14.75 6.12
C ARG A 84 -0.74 13.51 6.51
N VAL A 85 -0.21 12.35 6.17
CA VAL A 85 -0.72 11.05 6.62
C VAL A 85 0.11 10.61 7.83
N ASP A 86 -0.58 10.31 8.94
CA ASP A 86 0.06 10.00 10.22
C ASP A 86 0.56 8.55 10.26
N PRO A 87 1.89 8.32 10.32
CA PRO A 87 2.42 6.96 10.37
C PRO A 87 2.15 6.21 11.67
N SER A 88 1.74 6.91 12.73
CA SER A 88 1.46 6.28 14.04
C SER A 88 0.08 5.64 14.11
N HIS A 89 -0.82 5.95 13.17
CA HIS A 89 -2.19 5.46 13.18
C HIS A 89 -2.64 5.09 11.77
N LEU A 90 -2.09 4.01 11.23
CA LEU A 90 -2.49 3.49 9.93
C LEU A 90 -3.55 2.42 10.12
N TYR A 91 -4.74 2.62 9.55
CA TYR A 91 -5.86 1.71 9.69
C TYR A 91 -6.03 0.78 8.49
N ILE A 92 -5.59 1.22 7.33
CA ILE A 92 -5.67 0.44 6.09
C ILE A 92 -4.35 0.58 5.34
N VAL A 93 -3.77 -0.54 4.96
CA VAL A 93 -2.57 -0.60 4.12
C VAL A 93 -2.84 -1.58 2.99
N GLY A 94 -2.63 -1.18 1.76
CA GLY A 94 -2.90 -2.08 0.66
C GLY A 94 -2.50 -1.56 -0.70
N PHE A 95 -3.04 -2.23 -1.71
CA PHE A 95 -2.71 -2.00 -3.11
C PHE A 95 -3.99 -1.79 -3.91
N TRP A 96 -3.89 -0.92 -4.90
CA TRP A 96 -4.92 -0.79 -5.91
C TRP A 96 -4.33 -1.20 -7.26
N SER A 97 -5.09 -2.00 -8.02
CA SER A 97 -4.66 -2.48 -9.33
C SER A 97 -5.73 -2.18 -10.37
N THR A 98 -5.35 -1.48 -11.43
CA THR A 98 -6.23 -1.24 -12.57
C THR A 98 -6.62 -2.59 -13.17
N GLY A 99 -7.93 -2.83 -13.31
CA GLY A 99 -8.43 -4.09 -13.87
C GLY A 99 -8.48 -5.24 -12.87
N GLY A 100 -8.12 -5.02 -11.61
CA GLY A 100 -8.25 -6.02 -10.56
C GLY A 100 -7.36 -7.24 -10.72
N LYS A 101 -6.24 -7.13 -11.44
CA LYS A 101 -5.33 -8.25 -11.64
C LYS A 101 -4.57 -8.60 -10.36
N PRO A 102 -4.24 -9.88 -10.14
CA PRO A 102 -3.45 -10.30 -8.99
C PRO A 102 -2.09 -9.61 -8.93
N ILE A 103 -1.65 -9.31 -7.71
CA ILE A 103 -0.37 -8.64 -7.45
C ILE A 103 0.52 -9.60 -6.67
N VAL A 104 1.70 -9.91 -7.21
CA VAL A 104 2.69 -10.70 -6.49
C VAL A 104 3.61 -9.74 -5.74
N ILE A 105 3.66 -9.89 -4.42
CA ILE A 105 4.48 -9.05 -3.54
C ILE A 105 5.75 -9.80 -3.21
N SER A 106 6.88 -9.31 -3.70
CA SER A 106 8.18 -9.92 -3.45
C SER A 106 8.67 -9.64 -2.03
N SER A 107 8.62 -8.39 -1.61
CA SER A 107 9.03 -8.02 -0.25
C SER A 107 8.39 -6.72 0.21
N MET A 108 8.24 -6.60 1.53
CA MET A 108 7.91 -5.36 2.22
C MET A 108 8.87 -5.24 3.39
N LYS A 109 9.70 -4.20 3.39
CA LYS A 109 10.77 -4.06 4.37
C LYS A 109 10.66 -2.71 5.07
N LEU A 110 10.67 -2.75 6.41
CA LEU A 110 10.72 -1.58 7.27
C LEU A 110 12.16 -1.31 7.71
N GLU A 111 12.55 -0.05 7.70
CA GLU A 111 13.87 0.38 8.17
C GLU A 111 13.78 1.58 9.12
#